data_358e93407540784f372ce4cf5a4cae80
#
_entry.id   358e93407540784f372ce4cf5a4cae80
#
_cell.length_a   1.000
_cell.length_b   1.000
_cell.length_c   1.000
_cell.angle_alpha   90.00
_cell.angle_beta   90.00
_cell.angle_gamma   90.00
#
_symmetry.space_group_name_H-M   'P 1'
#
loop_
_entity.id
_entity.type
_entity.pdbx_description
1 polymer ?
#
loop_
_entity_poly.entity_id
_entity_poly.type
_entity_poly.pdbx_seq_one_letter_code
_entity_poly.pdbx_strand_id
1 'polypeptide(L)'
;MKIEDSIHINLEHEEIILPFGKFYFFKNFAVSELKEGVHFDWNKVKILADIMVNHYGAINNLTYISNRVNSYSIEPQSWLKFDKKYQLIKRTGIIAYDNKGGISVVLERLFSKGNIKKFRSLKKAIEWALLQD
;
A
#
# COMPACT_ATOMS: atom_id res chain seq x y z
N MET A 1 2.76 7.37 12.06
CA MET A 1 1.39 7.32 12.65
C MET A 1 0.62 6.17 12.02
N LYS A 2 0.00 5.35 12.82
CA LYS A 2 -0.91 4.31 12.33
C LYS A 2 -2.22 4.93 11.88
N ILE A 3 -2.88 4.30 10.91
CA ILE A 3 -4.18 4.78 10.43
C ILE A 3 -5.23 4.83 11.55
N GLU A 4 -5.19 3.88 12.49
CA GLU A 4 -6.13 3.85 13.63
C GLU A 4 -6.01 5.06 14.55
N ASP A 5 -4.86 5.73 14.57
CA ASP A 5 -4.60 6.93 15.38
C ASP A 5 -4.86 8.22 14.60
N SER A 6 -5.23 8.10 13.34
CA SER A 6 -5.45 9.22 12.43
C SER A 6 -6.92 9.65 12.47
N ILE A 7 -7.17 10.94 12.20
CA ILE A 7 -8.54 11.44 12.03
C ILE A 7 -9.25 10.78 10.84
N HIS A 8 -8.49 10.26 9.88
CA HIS A 8 -9.04 9.64 8.68
C HIS A 8 -9.71 8.29 8.95
N ILE A 9 -9.48 7.69 10.14
CA ILE A 9 -10.19 6.47 10.53
C ILE A 9 -11.70 6.67 10.58
N ASN A 10 -12.16 7.91 10.70
CA ASN A 10 -13.58 8.24 10.72
C ASN A 10 -14.23 8.23 9.32
N LEU A 11 -13.43 8.19 8.26
CA LEU A 11 -13.95 7.97 6.92
C LEU A 11 -14.45 6.54 6.78
N GLU A 12 -15.49 6.36 5.99
CA GLU A 12 -16.04 5.02 5.75
C GLU A 12 -14.97 4.11 5.15
N HIS A 13 -14.79 2.95 5.77
CA HIS A 13 -13.79 1.96 5.35
C HIS A 13 -14.14 0.58 5.85
N GLU A 14 -13.48 -0.43 5.27
CA GLU A 14 -13.50 -1.80 5.74
C GLU A 14 -12.10 -2.17 6.23
N GLU A 15 -12.02 -2.75 7.43
CA GLU A 15 -10.75 -3.23 8.00
C GLU A 15 -10.57 -4.71 7.68
N ILE A 16 -9.44 -5.03 7.05
CA ILE A 16 -9.07 -6.40 6.70
C ILE A 16 -7.86 -6.79 7.55
N ILE A 17 -8.01 -7.84 8.35
CA ILE A 17 -6.92 -8.35 9.21
C ILE A 17 -6.41 -9.66 8.61
N LEU A 18 -5.14 -9.67 8.21
CA LEU A 18 -4.46 -10.85 7.72
C LEU A 18 -3.32 -11.25 8.66
N PRO A 19 -2.81 -12.48 8.59
CA PRO A 19 -1.71 -12.91 9.45
C PRO A 19 -0.47 -12.01 9.37
N PHE A 20 -0.26 -11.33 8.23
CA PHE A 20 0.93 -10.52 7.99
C PHE A 20 0.68 -9.01 8.08
N GLY A 21 -0.52 -8.56 8.40
CA GLY A 21 -0.76 -7.13 8.53
C GLY A 21 -2.23 -6.74 8.61
N LYS A 22 -2.46 -5.44 8.77
CA LYS A 22 -3.79 -4.84 8.73
C LYS A 22 -3.93 -3.97 7.49
N PHE A 23 -5.11 -3.99 6.89
CA PHE A 23 -5.40 -3.26 5.66
C PHE A 23 -6.72 -2.53 5.82
N TYR A 24 -6.75 -1.28 5.37
CA TYR A 24 -7.93 -0.42 5.49
C TYR A 24 -8.37 -0.02 4.09
N PHE A 25 -9.55 -0.49 3.70
CA PHE A 25 -10.10 -0.23 2.37
C PHE A 25 -11.09 0.92 2.43
N PHE A 26 -10.65 2.08 1.99
CA PHE A 26 -11.50 3.26 1.83
C PHE A 26 -12.11 3.24 0.42
N LYS A 27 -12.92 4.25 0.09
CA LYS A 27 -13.65 4.25 -1.18
C LYS A 27 -12.73 4.18 -2.41
N ASN A 28 -11.73 5.06 -2.49
CA ASN A 28 -10.85 5.18 -3.65
C ASN A 28 -9.38 4.94 -3.34
N PHE A 29 -9.09 4.55 -2.12
CA PHE A 29 -7.71 4.24 -1.73
C PHE A 29 -7.69 3.17 -0.64
N ALA A 30 -6.59 2.45 -0.56
CA ALA A 30 -6.36 1.45 0.47
C ALA A 30 -5.05 1.75 1.19
N VAL A 31 -5.01 1.48 2.50
CA VAL A 31 -3.82 1.67 3.32
C VAL A 31 -3.38 0.31 3.85
N SER A 32 -2.09 -0.01 3.71
CA SER A 32 -1.51 -1.22 4.28
C SER A 32 -0.56 -0.89 5.42
N GLU A 33 -0.63 -1.70 6.47
CA GLU A 33 0.29 -1.66 7.62
C GLU A 33 0.72 -3.08 7.93
N LEU A 34 1.88 -3.47 7.39
CA LEU A 34 2.42 -4.81 7.60
C LEU A 34 3.04 -4.94 8.98
N LYS A 35 3.07 -6.16 9.49
CA LYS A 35 3.64 -6.46 10.81
C LYS A 35 5.16 -6.38 10.79
N GLU A 36 5.73 -6.11 11.97
CA GLU A 36 7.17 -6.15 12.19
C GLU A 36 7.76 -7.49 11.77
N GLY A 37 8.88 -7.44 11.05
CA GLY A 37 9.64 -8.62 10.66
C GLY A 37 9.08 -9.44 9.52
N VAL A 38 7.97 -9.02 8.91
CA VAL A 38 7.39 -9.73 7.76
C VAL A 38 8.30 -9.60 6.55
N HIS A 39 8.38 -10.64 5.73
CA HIS A 39 8.89 -10.55 4.37
C HIS A 39 7.71 -10.58 3.41
N PHE A 40 7.42 -9.44 2.80
CA PHE A 40 6.28 -9.28 1.90
C PHE A 40 6.66 -9.78 0.51
N ASP A 41 6.55 -11.09 0.34
CA ASP A 41 6.87 -11.80 -0.90
C ASP A 41 5.64 -11.94 -1.80
N TRP A 42 5.84 -12.54 -2.97
CA TRP A 42 4.79 -12.68 -3.97
C TRP A 42 3.56 -13.45 -3.45
N ASN A 43 3.76 -14.47 -2.62
CA ASN A 43 2.62 -15.24 -2.09
C ASN A 43 1.70 -14.35 -1.25
N LYS A 44 2.27 -13.51 -0.40
CA LYS A 44 1.49 -12.57 0.42
C LYS A 44 0.87 -11.47 -0.43
N VAL A 45 1.60 -10.96 -1.41
CA VAL A 45 1.09 -9.96 -2.35
C VAL A 45 -0.14 -10.48 -3.08
N LYS A 46 -0.11 -11.72 -3.56
CA LYS A 46 -1.25 -12.35 -4.25
C LYS A 46 -2.48 -12.45 -3.34
N ILE A 47 -2.29 -12.85 -2.10
CA ILE A 47 -3.40 -12.95 -1.13
C ILE A 47 -4.08 -11.59 -0.99
N LEU A 48 -3.30 -10.55 -0.75
CA LEU A 48 -3.84 -9.20 -0.62
C LEU A 48 -4.49 -8.72 -1.92
N ALA A 49 -3.83 -8.93 -3.04
CA ALA A 49 -4.31 -8.48 -4.35
C ALA A 49 -5.66 -9.11 -4.70
N ASP A 50 -5.84 -10.40 -4.43
CA ASP A 50 -7.10 -11.08 -4.70
C ASP A 50 -8.24 -10.51 -3.83
N ILE A 51 -7.95 -10.18 -2.58
CA ILE A 51 -8.93 -9.54 -1.69
C ILE A 51 -9.27 -8.14 -2.21
N MET A 52 -8.27 -7.38 -2.64
CA MET A 52 -8.47 -6.02 -3.17
C MET A 52 -9.29 -6.03 -4.46
N VAL A 53 -9.02 -6.94 -5.37
CA VAL A 53 -9.79 -7.08 -6.61
C VAL A 53 -11.23 -7.45 -6.30
N ASN A 54 -11.43 -8.34 -5.34
CA ASN A 54 -12.78 -8.75 -4.92
C ASN A 54 -13.58 -7.58 -4.34
N HIS A 55 -12.90 -6.67 -3.64
CA HIS A 55 -13.54 -5.51 -3.02
C HIS A 55 -13.76 -4.35 -4.01
N TYR A 56 -12.73 -3.99 -4.78
CA TYR A 56 -12.74 -2.81 -5.65
C TYR A 56 -13.08 -3.09 -7.10
N GLY A 57 -13.05 -4.35 -7.52
CA GLY A 57 -13.13 -4.72 -8.93
C GLY A 57 -11.75 -4.64 -9.60
N ALA A 58 -11.71 -4.97 -10.88
CA ALA A 58 -10.47 -5.03 -11.66
C ALA A 58 -10.20 -3.75 -12.44
N ILE A 59 -10.62 -2.59 -11.93
CA ILE A 59 -10.47 -1.29 -12.59
C ILE A 59 -9.18 -0.63 -12.10
N ASN A 60 -8.33 -0.18 -13.02
CA ASN A 60 -7.08 0.51 -12.72
C ASN A 60 -7.34 1.95 -12.26
N ASN A 61 -7.81 2.12 -11.03
CA ASN A 61 -8.12 3.45 -10.48
C ASN A 61 -7.83 3.58 -8.99
N LEU A 62 -7.30 2.55 -8.36
CA LEU A 62 -7.04 2.56 -6.93
C LEU A 62 -5.72 3.25 -6.61
N THR A 63 -5.74 4.08 -5.56
CA THR A 63 -4.52 4.58 -4.92
C THR A 63 -4.18 3.65 -3.77
N TYR A 64 -2.96 3.13 -3.78
CA TYR A 64 -2.45 2.24 -2.73
C TYR A 64 -1.46 3.01 -1.86
N ILE A 65 -1.67 2.99 -0.54
CA ILE A 65 -0.79 3.65 0.42
C ILE A 65 -0.14 2.59 1.30
N SER A 66 1.19 2.51 1.24
CA SER A 66 1.99 1.65 2.09
C SER A 66 2.49 2.45 3.29
N ASN A 67 1.85 2.27 4.43
CA ASN A 67 2.21 2.96 5.68
C ASN A 67 3.19 2.09 6.48
N ARG A 68 4.48 2.37 6.34
CA ARG A 68 5.55 1.53 6.88
C ARG A 68 5.93 1.90 8.30
N VAL A 69 4.95 1.80 9.21
CA VAL A 69 5.15 2.07 10.65
C VAL A 69 5.98 1.00 11.35
N ASN A 70 6.01 -0.21 10.78
CA ASN A 70 6.83 -1.31 11.28
C ASN A 70 7.96 -1.62 10.30
N SER A 71 9.02 -2.24 10.79
CA SER A 71 10.15 -2.64 9.97
C SER A 71 9.88 -4.01 9.35
N TYR A 72 9.90 -4.09 8.03
CA TYR A 72 9.70 -5.34 7.29
C TYR A 72 10.44 -5.26 5.96
N SER A 73 10.60 -6.41 5.30
CA SER A 73 11.22 -6.46 3.99
C SER A 73 10.20 -6.68 2.88
N ILE A 74 10.54 -6.23 1.68
CA ILE A 74 9.72 -6.38 0.49
C ILE A 74 10.58 -7.06 -0.59
N GLU A 75 9.96 -7.95 -1.35
CA GLU A 75 10.54 -8.48 -2.58
C GLU A 75 10.22 -7.50 -3.71
N PRO A 76 11.19 -6.68 -4.19
CA PRO A 76 10.89 -5.63 -5.18
C PRO A 76 10.33 -6.18 -6.50
N GLN A 77 10.74 -7.39 -6.90
CA GLN A 77 10.26 -8.04 -8.12
C GLN A 77 8.75 -8.30 -8.10
N SER A 78 8.13 -8.33 -6.91
CA SER A 78 6.69 -8.51 -6.78
C SER A 78 5.90 -7.38 -7.45
N TRP A 79 6.45 -6.17 -7.52
CA TRP A 79 5.83 -5.06 -8.26
C TRP A 79 5.66 -5.38 -9.73
N LEU A 80 6.69 -5.97 -10.35
CA LEU A 80 6.63 -6.35 -11.76
C LEU A 80 5.59 -7.44 -12.00
N LYS A 81 5.57 -8.45 -11.13
CA LYS A 81 4.58 -9.53 -11.19
C LYS A 81 3.16 -9.00 -10.98
N PHE A 82 2.98 -8.07 -10.03
CA PHE A 82 1.70 -7.45 -9.75
C PHE A 82 1.19 -6.67 -10.97
N ASP A 83 2.03 -5.82 -11.56
CA ASP A 83 1.66 -5.00 -12.71
C ASP A 83 1.27 -5.84 -13.93
N LYS A 84 1.88 -7.04 -14.08
CA LYS A 84 1.54 -7.96 -15.18
C LYS A 84 0.22 -8.67 -14.95
N LYS A 85 -0.09 -9.06 -13.71
CA LYS A 85 -1.27 -9.87 -13.40
C LYS A 85 -2.50 -9.04 -13.05
N TYR A 86 -2.30 -7.96 -12.33
CA TYR A 86 -3.39 -7.11 -11.82
C TYR A 86 -3.25 -5.70 -12.39
N GLN A 87 -4.35 -5.11 -12.83
CA GLN A 87 -4.36 -3.73 -13.30
C GLN A 87 -5.27 -2.88 -12.41
N LEU A 88 -5.09 -3.00 -11.12
CA LEU A 88 -5.91 -2.39 -10.09
C LEU A 88 -5.35 -1.06 -9.59
N ILE A 89 -4.06 -1.03 -9.30
CA ILE A 89 -3.42 0.13 -8.68
C ILE A 89 -2.92 1.10 -9.76
N LYS A 90 -3.43 2.31 -9.71
CA LYS A 90 -3.01 3.38 -10.63
C LYS A 90 -1.82 4.15 -10.08
N ARG A 91 -1.78 4.37 -8.76
CA ARG A 91 -0.70 5.10 -8.10
C ARG A 91 -0.46 4.58 -6.70
N THR A 92 0.77 4.69 -6.25
CA THR A 92 1.19 4.21 -4.93
C THR A 92 1.88 5.31 -4.14
N GLY A 93 1.44 5.51 -2.91
CA GLY A 93 2.13 6.37 -1.94
C GLY A 93 2.83 5.50 -0.90
N ILE A 94 4.06 5.82 -0.56
CA ILE A 94 4.81 5.11 0.47
C ILE A 94 5.25 6.08 1.54
N ILE A 95 4.89 5.79 2.80
CA ILE A 95 5.37 6.54 3.95
C ILE A 95 6.46 5.68 4.61
N ALA A 96 7.70 6.13 4.52
CA ALA A 96 8.84 5.48 5.14
C ALA A 96 9.37 6.38 6.25
N TYR A 97 9.49 5.81 7.45
CA TYR A 97 9.89 6.56 8.65
C TYR A 97 11.38 6.40 8.99
N ASP A 98 12.10 5.57 8.22
CA ASP A 98 13.53 5.30 8.44
C ASP A 98 14.29 5.25 7.10
N ASN A 99 15.64 5.20 7.20
CA ASN A 99 16.50 5.16 6.01
C ASN A 99 16.38 3.85 5.23
N LYS A 100 16.13 2.73 5.91
CA LYS A 100 15.93 1.43 5.25
C LYS A 100 14.68 1.48 4.36
N GLY A 101 13.60 2.05 4.87
CA GLY A 101 12.39 2.24 4.09
C GLY A 101 12.63 3.09 2.86
N GLY A 102 13.47 4.14 2.98
CA GLY A 102 13.85 5.00 1.85
C GLY A 102 14.60 4.26 0.76
N ILE A 103 15.55 3.39 1.13
CA ILE A 103 16.29 2.56 0.19
C ILE A 103 15.35 1.59 -0.53
N SER A 104 14.45 0.96 0.22
CA SER A 104 13.45 0.06 -0.35
C SER A 104 12.58 0.75 -1.39
N VAL A 105 12.17 2.00 -1.15
CA VAL A 105 11.38 2.79 -2.12
C VAL A 105 12.14 2.95 -3.43
N VAL A 106 13.44 3.27 -3.36
CA VAL A 106 14.27 3.42 -4.56
C VAL A 106 14.31 2.12 -5.35
N LEU A 107 14.53 0.98 -4.67
CA LEU A 107 14.56 -0.32 -5.33
C LEU A 107 13.20 -0.68 -5.93
N GLU A 108 12.12 -0.43 -5.21
CA GLU A 108 10.77 -0.74 -5.69
C GLU A 108 10.41 0.04 -6.95
N ARG A 109 10.85 1.31 -7.06
CA ARG A 109 10.62 2.12 -8.25
C ARG A 109 11.24 1.51 -9.51
N LEU A 110 12.35 0.78 -9.37
CA LEU A 110 13.00 0.13 -10.50
C LEU A 110 12.16 -1.01 -11.09
N PHE A 111 11.30 -1.63 -10.29
CA PHE A 111 10.49 -2.78 -10.71
C PHE A 111 9.03 -2.42 -10.97
N SER A 112 8.59 -1.26 -10.56
CA SER A 112 7.20 -0.84 -10.75
C SER A 112 7.05 -0.04 -12.04
N LYS A 113 6.00 -0.34 -12.79
CA LYS A 113 5.54 0.49 -13.91
C LYS A 113 4.58 1.57 -13.43
N GLY A 114 4.10 1.45 -12.21
CA GLY A 114 3.18 2.40 -11.61
C GLY A 114 3.87 3.66 -11.12
N ASN A 115 3.08 4.60 -10.67
CA ASN A 115 3.54 5.87 -10.16
C ASN A 115 3.72 5.76 -8.64
N ILE A 116 4.97 5.64 -8.20
CA ILE A 116 5.33 5.54 -6.78
C ILE A 116 5.83 6.89 -6.28
N LYS A 117 5.19 7.41 -5.25
CA LYS A 117 5.59 8.67 -4.60
C LYS A 117 5.86 8.43 -3.13
N LYS A 118 6.97 8.99 -2.63
CA LYS A 118 7.35 8.92 -1.22
C LYS A 118 6.76 10.09 -0.46
N PHE A 119 6.23 9.80 0.74
CA PHE A 119 5.67 10.81 1.65
C PHE A 119 6.36 10.74 3.00
N ARG A 120 6.35 11.87 3.71
CA ARG A 120 6.89 11.97 5.06
C ARG A 120 5.85 11.74 6.15
N SER A 121 4.57 11.86 5.80
CA SER A 121 3.50 11.67 6.77
C SER A 121 2.30 10.99 6.14
N LEU A 122 1.57 10.24 6.96
CA LEU A 122 0.32 9.59 6.56
C LEU A 122 -0.70 10.63 6.12
N LYS A 123 -0.81 11.75 6.83
CA LYS A 123 -1.75 12.82 6.50
C LYS A 123 -1.56 13.31 5.07
N LYS A 124 -0.32 13.60 4.68
CA LYS A 124 -0.02 14.10 3.32
C LYS A 124 -0.32 13.06 2.25
N ALA A 125 -0.04 11.79 2.52
CA ALA A 125 -0.33 10.71 1.59
C ALA A 125 -1.84 10.56 1.38
N ILE A 126 -2.62 10.61 2.45
CA ILE A 126 -4.08 10.50 2.35
C ILE A 126 -4.69 11.73 1.67
N GLU A 127 -4.22 12.93 1.98
CA GLU A 127 -4.67 14.14 1.29
C GLU A 127 -4.42 14.04 -0.22
N TRP A 128 -3.25 13.54 -0.60
CA TRP A 128 -2.91 13.29 -1.99
C TRP A 128 -3.86 12.25 -2.63
N ALA A 129 -4.14 11.17 -1.93
CA ALA A 129 -5.07 10.14 -2.41
C ALA A 129 -6.49 10.70 -2.62
N LEU A 130 -6.96 11.53 -1.70
CA LEU A 130 -8.29 12.12 -1.76
C LEU A 130 -8.44 13.12 -2.92
N LEU A 131 -7.35 13.72 -3.37
CA LEU A 131 -7.36 14.66 -4.51
C LEU A 131 -7.42 13.97 -5.88
N GLN A 132 -7.34 12.64 -5.91
CA GLN A 132 -7.24 11.88 -7.17
C GLN A 132 -8.60 11.44 -7.74
N ASP A 133 -9.66 11.98 -7.27
CA ASP A 133 -11.00 11.66 -7.78
C ASP A 133 -11.30 12.29 -9.13
#